data_fe1c93334f258472468ca85b4e31c8b6
#
_entry.id   fe1c93334f258472468ca85b4e31c8b6
#
_cell.length_a   1.000
_cell.length_b   1.000
_cell.length_c   1.000
_cell.angle_alpha   90.00
_cell.angle_beta   90.00
_cell.angle_gamma   90.00
#
_symmetry.space_group_name_H-M   'P 1'
#
loop_
_entity.id
_entity.type
_entity.pdbx_description
1 polymer ?
#
loop_
_entity_poly.entity_id
_entity_poly.type
_entity_poly.pdbx_seq_one_letter_code
_entity_poly.pdbx_strand_id
1 'polypeptide(L)'
;FNMNCVGHINHGLWTHPRDNSVDYNTLEYWTDLAKTLERGLFDGLFIADIIGVYDVYQRSVDLTLRESIQLPVNDPLLLVSAMAAATKHLGFGITSNLSYEPPYLFARRMSTLDHLTRGRIGWNIVTGYLDSGAKAMGLDGLTAHDQRYERAEDYLELVYKLWEGSWEDGAVRRDKAARVFADPAKVHRIRHQGPYYQLDGYHLCEPSIQRTP
;
A
#
# COMPACT_ATOMS: atom_id res chain seq x y z
N PHE A 1 -9.27 11.87 2.54
CA PHE A 1 -8.81 10.90 3.52
C PHE A 1 -9.93 9.94 3.87
N ASN A 2 -9.70 8.64 3.73
CA ASN A 2 -10.69 7.60 4.02
C ASN A 2 -9.97 6.33 4.52
N MET A 3 -10.74 5.30 4.90
CA MET A 3 -10.26 3.95 5.18
C MET A 3 -11.16 2.93 4.46
N ASN A 4 -10.65 1.76 4.18
CA ASN A 4 -11.43 0.68 3.59
C ASN A 4 -12.28 -0.04 4.68
N CYS A 5 -13.13 0.72 5.33
CA CYS A 5 -14.02 0.28 6.40
C CYS A 5 -15.29 1.13 6.44
N VAL A 6 -16.21 0.78 7.31
CA VAL A 6 -17.43 1.56 7.57
C VAL A 6 -17.10 2.84 8.35
N GLY A 7 -17.60 3.98 7.87
CA GLY A 7 -17.58 5.26 8.59
C GLY A 7 -16.20 5.87 8.84
N HIS A 8 -15.11 5.26 8.37
CA HIS A 8 -13.75 5.73 8.57
C HIS A 8 -13.45 5.96 10.07
N ILE A 9 -13.05 7.17 10.49
CA ILE A 9 -12.85 7.55 11.90
C ILE A 9 -14.08 8.21 12.54
N ASN A 10 -15.17 8.35 11.80
CA ASN A 10 -16.41 8.93 12.31
C ASN A 10 -17.29 7.83 12.92
N HIS A 11 -16.88 7.34 14.08
CA HIS A 11 -17.55 6.25 14.77
C HIS A 11 -19.04 6.55 14.99
N GLY A 12 -19.90 5.60 14.62
CA GLY A 12 -21.34 5.75 14.69
C GLY A 12 -21.99 6.52 13.54
N LEU A 13 -21.25 7.20 12.67
CA LEU A 13 -21.83 7.95 11.55
C LEU A 13 -22.57 7.05 10.55
N TRP A 14 -22.17 5.79 10.43
CA TRP A 14 -22.81 4.79 9.58
C TRP A 14 -24.30 4.58 9.91
N THR A 15 -24.75 4.99 11.09
CA THR A 15 -26.18 4.97 11.48
C THR A 15 -26.99 6.12 10.88
N HIS A 16 -26.33 7.11 10.27
CA HIS A 16 -27.02 8.25 9.68
C HIS A 16 -27.80 7.84 8.42
N PRO A 17 -29.07 8.25 8.24
CA PRO A 17 -29.92 7.77 7.12
C PRO A 17 -29.37 8.03 5.70
N ARG A 18 -28.45 8.97 5.53
CA ARG A 18 -27.81 9.28 4.24
C ARG A 18 -26.42 8.68 4.10
N ASP A 19 -25.93 7.96 5.10
CA ASP A 19 -24.63 7.28 5.01
C ASP A 19 -24.80 6.00 4.19
N ASN A 20 -23.85 5.75 3.29
CA ASN A 20 -23.76 4.55 2.48
C ASN A 20 -22.42 3.83 2.66
N SER A 21 -21.64 4.18 3.69
CA SER A 21 -20.34 3.57 3.95
C SER A 21 -20.41 2.08 4.25
N VAL A 22 -21.60 1.57 4.59
CA VAL A 22 -21.85 0.12 4.73
C VAL A 22 -21.63 -0.67 3.44
N ASP A 23 -21.63 0.00 2.28
CA ASP A 23 -21.38 -0.58 0.95
C ASP A 23 -19.88 -0.67 0.61
N TYR A 24 -19.00 -0.38 1.56
CA TYR A 24 -17.53 -0.38 1.38
C TYR A 24 -16.94 -1.70 0.83
N ASN A 25 -17.69 -2.79 0.87
CA ASN A 25 -17.32 -4.08 0.28
C ASN A 25 -17.60 -4.19 -1.23
N THR A 26 -18.10 -3.13 -1.86
CA THR A 26 -18.42 -3.14 -3.30
C THR A 26 -17.47 -2.26 -4.09
N LEU A 27 -17.15 -2.65 -5.32
CA LEU A 27 -16.33 -1.83 -6.21
C LEU A 27 -17.07 -0.56 -6.65
N GLU A 28 -18.39 -0.62 -6.76
CA GLU A 28 -19.24 0.51 -7.10
C GLU A 28 -19.05 1.66 -6.13
N TYR A 29 -19.08 1.39 -4.82
CA TYR A 29 -18.85 2.39 -3.78
C TYR A 29 -17.53 3.15 -4.00
N TRP A 30 -16.43 2.41 -4.21
CA TRP A 30 -15.10 3.00 -4.35
C TRP A 30 -14.89 3.71 -5.70
N THR A 31 -15.39 3.14 -6.77
CA THR A 31 -15.28 3.77 -8.10
C THR A 31 -16.13 5.03 -8.20
N ASP A 32 -17.30 5.07 -7.57
CA ASP A 32 -18.15 6.26 -7.54
C ASP A 32 -17.59 7.35 -6.63
N LEU A 33 -16.97 6.98 -5.50
CA LEU A 33 -16.21 7.91 -4.68
C LEU A 33 -15.06 8.53 -5.49
N ALA A 34 -14.25 7.72 -6.16
CA ALA A 34 -13.13 8.19 -6.97
C ALA A 34 -13.59 9.15 -8.09
N LYS A 35 -14.63 8.81 -8.85
CA LYS A 35 -15.23 9.70 -9.86
C LYS A 35 -15.75 11.00 -9.26
N THR A 36 -16.35 10.92 -8.07
CA THR A 36 -16.88 12.10 -7.38
C THR A 36 -15.77 13.06 -6.97
N LEU A 37 -14.69 12.52 -6.40
CA LEU A 37 -13.51 13.31 -6.03
C LEU A 37 -12.85 13.92 -7.26
N GLU A 38 -12.69 13.18 -8.35
CA GLU A 38 -12.12 13.71 -9.60
C GLU A 38 -12.98 14.81 -10.20
N ARG A 39 -14.32 14.69 -10.22
CA ARG A 39 -15.23 15.79 -10.62
C ARG A 39 -15.12 17.00 -9.70
N GLY A 40 -14.84 16.77 -8.42
CA GLY A 40 -14.60 17.82 -7.43
C GLY A 40 -13.21 18.44 -7.50
N LEU A 41 -12.38 18.05 -8.48
CA LEU A 41 -11.02 18.54 -8.69
C LEU A 41 -10.08 18.28 -7.50
N PHE A 42 -10.28 17.17 -6.79
CA PHE A 42 -9.33 16.70 -5.79
C PHE A 42 -8.09 16.13 -6.47
N ASP A 43 -6.91 16.43 -5.94
CA ASP A 43 -5.63 15.93 -6.44
C ASP A 43 -5.43 14.46 -6.13
N GLY A 44 -5.91 14.00 -4.97
CA GLY A 44 -5.74 12.62 -4.56
C GLY A 44 -6.68 12.17 -3.44
N LEU A 45 -6.76 10.86 -3.30
CA LEU A 45 -7.40 10.17 -2.19
C LEU A 45 -6.33 9.46 -1.36
N PHE A 46 -6.23 9.86 -0.09
CA PHE A 46 -5.40 9.14 0.89
C PHE A 46 -6.25 8.07 1.58
N ILE A 47 -5.82 6.81 1.51
CA ILE A 47 -6.48 5.70 2.16
C ILE A 47 -5.60 5.19 3.30
N ALA A 48 -6.05 5.45 4.52
CA ALA A 48 -5.40 4.93 5.72
C ALA A 48 -5.72 3.44 5.90
N ASP A 49 -4.83 2.77 6.63
CA ASP A 49 -4.99 1.38 7.00
C ASP A 49 -4.43 1.11 8.39
N ILE A 50 -4.94 0.08 9.03
CA ILE A 50 -4.41 -0.46 10.29
C ILE A 50 -4.33 -1.98 10.20
N ILE A 51 -3.29 -2.53 10.81
CA ILE A 51 -3.18 -3.97 11.05
C ILE A 51 -3.36 -4.20 12.54
N GLY A 52 -4.47 -4.84 12.89
CA GLY A 52 -4.86 -5.10 14.28
C GLY A 52 -6.26 -4.58 14.62
N VAL A 53 -6.64 -4.72 15.86
CA VAL A 53 -7.97 -4.34 16.38
C VAL A 53 -7.83 -3.49 17.64
N TYR A 54 -8.81 -2.61 17.87
CA TYR A 54 -8.92 -1.87 19.14
C TYR A 54 -9.64 -2.71 20.19
N ASP A 55 -8.88 -3.24 21.12
CA ASP A 55 -9.33 -4.15 22.18
C ASP A 55 -9.04 -3.64 23.61
N VAL A 56 -8.60 -2.39 23.73
CA VAL A 56 -8.18 -1.80 25.02
C VAL A 56 -9.37 -1.46 25.91
N TYR A 57 -10.45 -0.92 25.32
CA TYR A 57 -11.64 -0.55 26.08
C TYR A 57 -12.29 -1.78 26.67
N GLN A 58 -12.41 -1.82 28.00
CA GLN A 58 -12.94 -2.95 28.78
C GLN A 58 -12.22 -4.30 28.48
N ARG A 59 -11.02 -4.27 27.89
CA ARG A 59 -10.27 -5.44 27.45
C ARG A 59 -11.11 -6.37 26.54
N SER A 60 -11.91 -5.78 25.65
CA SER A 60 -12.81 -6.49 24.75
C SER A 60 -12.88 -5.77 23.39
N VAL A 61 -13.15 -6.54 22.35
CA VAL A 61 -13.45 -6.04 21.00
C VAL A 61 -14.95 -5.76 20.80
N ASP A 62 -15.80 -5.98 21.79
CA ASP A 62 -17.25 -5.94 21.64
C ASP A 62 -17.75 -4.56 21.17
N LEU A 63 -17.23 -3.48 21.77
CA LEU A 63 -17.56 -2.13 21.34
C LEU A 63 -17.05 -1.85 19.92
N THR A 64 -15.85 -2.27 19.61
CA THR A 64 -15.23 -2.13 18.31
C THR A 64 -16.06 -2.78 17.22
N LEU A 65 -16.54 -3.99 17.45
CA LEU A 65 -17.43 -4.70 16.52
C LEU A 65 -18.82 -4.04 16.42
N ARG A 66 -19.43 -3.73 17.58
CA ARG A 66 -20.78 -3.16 17.60
C ARG A 66 -20.88 -1.82 16.89
N GLU A 67 -19.88 -0.97 17.07
CA GLU A 67 -19.86 0.39 16.50
C GLU A 67 -19.06 0.50 15.20
N SER A 68 -18.55 -0.63 14.69
CA SER A 68 -17.66 -0.67 13.50
C SER A 68 -16.47 0.30 13.59
N ILE A 69 -15.73 0.22 14.70
CA ILE A 69 -14.56 1.08 14.93
C ILE A 69 -13.34 0.51 14.18
N GLN A 70 -13.29 0.76 12.88
CA GLN A 70 -12.23 0.24 11.98
C GLN A 70 -12.11 -1.31 12.04
N LEU A 71 -13.22 -1.96 12.33
CA LEU A 71 -13.37 -3.40 12.27
C LEU A 71 -14.84 -3.71 11.91
N PRO A 72 -15.10 -4.32 10.74
CA PRO A 72 -14.12 -4.84 9.78
C PRO A 72 -13.36 -3.74 9.02
N VAL A 73 -12.17 -4.08 8.50
CA VAL A 73 -11.36 -3.25 7.63
C VAL A 73 -10.75 -4.14 6.53
N ASN A 74 -10.78 -3.66 5.30
CA ASN A 74 -10.27 -4.38 4.13
C ASN A 74 -8.93 -3.78 3.65
N ASP A 75 -8.15 -4.58 2.90
CA ASP A 75 -6.90 -4.15 2.28
C ASP A 75 -7.13 -3.02 1.27
N PRO A 76 -6.57 -1.82 1.47
CA PRO A 76 -6.77 -0.68 0.58
C PRO A 76 -6.03 -0.81 -0.76
N LEU A 77 -4.93 -1.58 -0.83
CA LEU A 77 -4.15 -1.73 -2.07
C LEU A 77 -4.97 -2.37 -3.18
N LEU A 78 -5.90 -3.28 -2.84
CA LEU A 78 -6.73 -3.97 -3.82
C LEU A 78 -7.75 -3.05 -4.50
N LEU A 79 -8.09 -1.92 -3.91
CA LEU A 79 -9.03 -0.94 -4.47
C LEU A 79 -8.42 -0.07 -5.57
N VAL A 80 -7.11 0.16 -5.51
CA VAL A 80 -6.41 1.17 -6.32
C VAL A 80 -6.63 0.95 -7.81
N SER A 81 -6.47 -0.28 -8.29
CA SER A 81 -6.60 -0.60 -9.71
C SER A 81 -8.00 -0.30 -10.25
N ALA A 82 -9.04 -0.60 -9.48
CA ALA A 82 -10.42 -0.32 -9.87
C ALA A 82 -10.71 1.19 -9.91
N MET A 83 -10.30 1.93 -8.88
CA MET A 83 -10.45 3.38 -8.81
C MET A 83 -9.64 4.08 -9.91
N ALA A 84 -8.42 3.63 -10.17
CA ALA A 84 -7.57 4.17 -11.22
C ALA A 84 -8.13 3.94 -12.62
N ALA A 85 -8.79 2.79 -12.86
CA ALA A 85 -9.48 2.51 -14.12
C ALA A 85 -10.71 3.42 -14.32
N ALA A 86 -11.34 3.88 -13.24
CA ALA A 86 -12.51 4.75 -13.27
C ALA A 86 -12.17 6.25 -13.36
N THR A 87 -10.89 6.64 -13.26
CA THR A 87 -10.41 8.02 -13.18
C THR A 87 -9.21 8.25 -14.12
N LYS A 88 -8.88 9.52 -14.38
CA LYS A 88 -7.76 9.91 -15.26
C LYS A 88 -6.64 10.66 -14.53
N HIS A 89 -6.99 11.43 -13.49
CA HIS A 89 -6.09 12.37 -12.84
C HIS A 89 -5.93 12.14 -11.33
N LEU A 90 -6.96 11.58 -10.66
CA LEU A 90 -6.94 11.36 -9.21
C LEU A 90 -5.76 10.47 -8.80
N GLY A 91 -4.93 10.95 -7.87
CA GLY A 91 -3.86 10.20 -7.24
C GLY A 91 -4.34 9.37 -6.06
N PHE A 92 -3.56 8.37 -5.66
CA PHE A 92 -3.89 7.43 -4.59
C PHE A 92 -2.71 7.32 -3.62
N GLY A 93 -2.85 7.87 -2.41
CA GLY A 93 -1.92 7.67 -1.31
C GLY A 93 -2.39 6.51 -0.43
N ILE A 94 -1.65 5.42 -0.39
CA ILE A 94 -2.08 4.20 0.28
C ILE A 94 -1.18 3.89 1.47
N THR A 95 -1.80 3.65 2.61
CA THR A 95 -1.08 3.15 3.79
C THR A 95 -0.75 1.67 3.61
N SER A 96 0.52 1.34 3.81
CA SER A 96 0.96 -0.05 3.93
C SER A 96 2.02 -0.16 5.01
N ASN A 97 1.81 -1.14 5.90
CA ASN A 97 2.68 -1.38 7.05
C ASN A 97 3.88 -2.24 6.65
N LEU A 98 5.08 -1.64 6.70
CA LEU A 98 6.31 -2.33 6.32
C LEU A 98 6.75 -3.42 7.31
N SER A 99 6.27 -3.40 8.55
CA SER A 99 6.71 -4.36 9.58
C SER A 99 6.28 -5.80 9.29
N TYR A 100 5.22 -5.97 8.52
CA TYR A 100 4.61 -7.29 8.29
C TYR A 100 4.68 -7.75 6.83
N GLU A 101 5.16 -6.91 5.92
CA GLU A 101 5.23 -7.22 4.50
C GLU A 101 6.68 -7.43 4.02
N PRO A 102 7.00 -8.52 3.28
CA PRO A 102 8.33 -8.70 2.73
C PRO A 102 8.69 -7.62 1.70
N PRO A 103 9.86 -6.93 1.82
CA PRO A 103 10.20 -5.77 0.98
C PRO A 103 10.26 -6.10 -0.52
N TYR A 104 10.73 -7.28 -0.90
CA TYR A 104 10.81 -7.70 -2.29
C TYR A 104 9.43 -7.82 -2.97
N LEU A 105 8.46 -8.41 -2.28
CA LEU A 105 7.10 -8.55 -2.78
C LEU A 105 6.36 -7.21 -2.79
N PHE A 106 6.59 -6.40 -1.77
CA PHE A 106 6.03 -5.05 -1.70
C PHE A 106 6.53 -4.16 -2.84
N ALA A 107 7.85 -4.12 -3.08
CA ALA A 107 8.44 -3.35 -4.17
C ALA A 107 7.83 -3.74 -5.53
N ARG A 108 7.67 -5.06 -5.79
CA ARG A 108 6.99 -5.55 -6.99
C ARG A 108 5.54 -5.08 -7.10
N ARG A 109 4.79 -5.11 -5.99
CA ARG A 109 3.38 -4.69 -5.95
C ARG A 109 3.24 -3.22 -6.25
N MET A 110 4.06 -2.38 -5.62
CA MET A 110 4.05 -0.93 -5.84
C MET A 110 4.43 -0.57 -7.27
N SER A 111 5.46 -1.17 -7.85
CA SER A 111 5.79 -0.96 -9.27
C SER A 111 4.66 -1.39 -10.21
N THR A 112 3.96 -2.48 -9.89
CA THR A 112 2.78 -2.90 -10.66
C THR A 112 1.67 -1.85 -10.60
N LEU A 113 1.37 -1.34 -9.40
CA LEU A 113 0.37 -0.29 -9.22
C LEU A 113 0.78 1.02 -9.90
N ASP A 114 2.06 1.38 -9.86
CA ASP A 114 2.58 2.55 -10.55
C ASP A 114 2.31 2.49 -12.07
N HIS A 115 2.59 1.34 -12.70
CA HIS A 115 2.25 1.13 -14.11
C HIS A 115 0.75 1.17 -14.37
N LEU A 116 -0.07 0.46 -13.58
CA LEU A 116 -1.52 0.39 -13.77
C LEU A 116 -2.20 1.75 -13.53
N THR A 117 -1.69 2.54 -12.61
CA THR A 117 -2.22 3.88 -12.31
C THR A 117 -1.60 4.99 -13.19
N ARG A 118 -0.61 4.67 -14.01
CA ARG A 118 0.16 5.64 -14.81
C ARG A 118 0.83 6.71 -13.93
N GLY A 119 1.52 6.27 -12.88
CA GLY A 119 2.25 7.17 -11.99
C GLY A 119 1.37 7.91 -10.98
N ARG A 120 0.22 7.36 -10.60
CA ARG A 120 -0.72 8.01 -9.67
C ARG A 120 -0.82 7.31 -8.31
N ILE A 121 0.16 6.50 -7.96
CA ILE A 121 0.25 5.82 -6.66
C ILE A 121 1.28 6.49 -5.76
N GLY A 122 1.03 6.53 -4.46
CA GLY A 122 1.98 6.92 -3.44
C GLY A 122 1.82 6.07 -2.20
N TRP A 123 2.89 5.89 -1.45
CA TRP A 123 2.91 5.08 -0.25
C TRP A 123 3.00 5.93 1.02
N ASN A 124 2.05 5.76 1.91
CA ASN A 124 2.14 6.21 3.29
C ASN A 124 2.82 5.13 4.13
N ILE A 125 4.04 5.41 4.55
CA ILE A 125 4.91 4.49 5.26
C ILE A 125 4.54 4.48 6.74
N VAL A 126 4.20 3.30 7.27
CA VAL A 126 3.91 3.12 8.69
C VAL A 126 4.58 1.86 9.24
N THR A 127 4.96 1.89 10.52
CA THR A 127 5.59 0.76 11.23
C THR A 127 4.62 0.00 12.15
N GLY A 128 3.34 0.42 12.18
CA GLY A 128 2.33 -0.15 13.07
C GLY A 128 2.44 0.33 14.52
N TYR A 129 1.36 0.13 15.28
CA TYR A 129 1.29 0.56 16.68
C TYR A 129 0.37 -0.33 17.54
N LEU A 130 -0.31 -1.31 16.95
CA LEU A 130 -1.23 -2.18 17.67
C LEU A 130 -0.57 -3.52 18.03
N ASP A 131 -0.58 -3.85 19.32
CA ASP A 131 -0.10 -5.13 19.85
C ASP A 131 -0.89 -6.32 19.28
N SER A 132 -2.21 -6.14 19.10
CA SER A 132 -3.09 -7.13 18.47
C SER A 132 -2.67 -7.47 17.04
N GLY A 133 -2.16 -6.49 16.28
CA GLY A 133 -1.61 -6.71 14.94
C GLY A 133 -0.34 -7.55 14.94
N ALA A 134 0.59 -7.26 15.85
CA ALA A 134 1.81 -8.05 16.00
C ALA A 134 1.49 -9.51 16.38
N LYS A 135 0.58 -9.72 17.32
CA LYS A 135 0.12 -11.05 17.73
C LYS A 135 -0.57 -11.80 16.60
N ALA A 136 -1.38 -11.12 15.77
CA ALA A 136 -2.00 -11.74 14.59
C ALA A 136 -0.97 -12.19 13.55
N MET A 137 0.22 -11.58 13.55
CA MET A 137 1.37 -12.00 12.71
C MET A 137 2.27 -13.04 13.37
N GLY A 138 1.86 -13.60 14.50
CA GLY A 138 2.60 -14.66 15.20
C GLY A 138 3.76 -14.17 16.07
N LEU A 139 3.81 -12.87 16.36
CA LEU A 139 4.79 -12.29 17.28
C LEU A 139 4.25 -12.29 18.72
N ASP A 140 5.13 -12.28 19.71
CA ASP A 140 4.74 -12.23 21.12
C ASP A 140 4.09 -10.90 21.51
N GLY A 141 4.38 -9.83 20.76
CA GLY A 141 3.83 -8.50 20.94
C GLY A 141 4.47 -7.48 20.00
N LEU A 142 4.09 -6.23 20.17
CA LEU A 142 4.61 -5.14 19.36
C LEU A 142 6.10 -4.92 19.67
N THR A 143 6.94 -4.95 18.64
CA THR A 143 8.37 -4.63 18.72
C THR A 143 8.58 -3.21 19.26
N ALA A 144 9.63 -2.98 20.02
CA ALA A 144 9.99 -1.67 20.57
C ALA A 144 10.03 -0.57 19.49
N HIS A 145 9.64 0.65 19.86
CA HIS A 145 9.49 1.77 18.93
C HIS A 145 10.75 1.96 18.07
N ASP A 146 11.90 2.15 18.66
CA ASP A 146 13.14 2.48 17.94
C ASP A 146 13.58 1.32 17.04
N GLN A 147 13.45 0.09 17.50
CA GLN A 147 13.76 -1.09 16.68
C GLN A 147 12.85 -1.20 15.46
N ARG A 148 11.59 -0.76 15.54
CA ARG A 148 10.71 -0.71 14.35
C ARG A 148 11.21 0.28 13.32
N TYR A 149 11.79 1.42 13.75
CA TYR A 149 12.35 2.42 12.84
C TYR A 149 13.69 1.99 12.26
N GLU A 150 14.58 1.36 13.03
CA GLU A 150 15.80 0.74 12.49
C GLU A 150 15.47 -0.31 11.41
N ARG A 151 14.46 -1.13 11.66
CA ARG A 151 13.96 -2.08 10.66
C ARG A 151 13.36 -1.40 9.43
N ALA A 152 12.69 -0.26 9.63
CA ALA A 152 12.13 0.54 8.54
C ALA A 152 13.22 1.14 7.65
N GLU A 153 14.31 1.62 8.22
CA GLU A 153 15.46 2.14 7.46
C GLU A 153 16.06 1.06 6.56
N ASP A 154 16.33 -0.11 7.09
CA ASP A 154 16.85 -1.25 6.33
C ASP A 154 15.88 -1.71 5.23
N TYR A 155 14.58 -1.72 5.53
CA TYR A 155 13.52 -2.01 4.55
C TYR A 155 13.52 -1.02 3.40
N LEU A 156 13.56 0.27 3.70
CA LEU A 156 13.53 1.34 2.70
C LEU A 156 14.78 1.33 1.83
N GLU A 157 15.96 1.13 2.43
CA GLU A 157 17.20 1.00 1.66
C GLU A 157 17.11 -0.13 0.62
N LEU A 158 16.58 -1.29 1.03
CA LEU A 158 16.39 -2.41 0.12
C LEU A 158 15.39 -2.09 -0.99
N VAL A 159 14.26 -1.51 -0.65
CA VAL A 159 13.20 -1.17 -1.61
C VAL A 159 13.68 -0.13 -2.63
N TYR A 160 14.40 0.91 -2.19
CA TYR A 160 15.01 1.90 -3.08
C TYR A 160 16.05 1.27 -4.02
N LYS A 161 16.90 0.38 -3.52
CA LYS A 161 17.83 -0.38 -4.39
C LYS A 161 17.09 -1.14 -5.50
N LEU A 162 15.94 -1.74 -5.19
CA LEU A 162 15.12 -2.44 -6.18
C LEU A 162 14.54 -1.47 -7.22
N TRP A 163 13.96 -0.36 -6.80
CA TRP A 163 13.30 0.59 -7.70
C TRP A 163 14.27 1.40 -8.54
N GLU A 164 15.36 1.88 -7.95
CA GLU A 164 16.26 2.84 -8.58
C GLU A 164 17.52 2.19 -9.19
N GLY A 165 17.98 1.08 -8.61
CA GLY A 165 19.25 0.45 -9.00
C GLY A 165 19.12 -0.74 -9.94
N SER A 166 17.91 -1.27 -10.14
CA SER A 166 17.73 -2.55 -10.84
C SER A 166 17.68 -2.40 -12.36
N TRP A 167 17.00 -1.39 -12.87
CA TRP A 167 16.81 -1.16 -14.30
C TRP A 167 17.23 0.26 -14.68
N GLU A 168 18.17 0.38 -15.64
CA GLU A 168 18.57 1.70 -16.16
C GLU A 168 17.55 2.26 -17.15
N ASP A 169 17.62 3.57 -17.36
CA ASP A 169 16.83 4.24 -18.40
C ASP A 169 17.16 3.63 -19.78
N GLY A 170 16.10 3.33 -20.54
CA GLY A 170 16.21 2.72 -21.85
C GLY A 170 16.66 1.25 -21.84
N ALA A 171 16.62 0.57 -20.69
CA ALA A 171 16.81 -0.88 -20.64
C ALA A 171 15.73 -1.62 -21.44
N VAL A 172 14.48 -1.15 -21.42
CA VAL A 172 13.36 -1.75 -22.16
C VAL A 172 13.37 -1.25 -23.61
N ARG A 173 13.67 -2.13 -24.55
CA ARG A 173 13.81 -1.82 -25.97
C ARG A 173 12.57 -2.12 -26.80
N ARG A 174 11.88 -3.22 -26.49
CA ARG A 174 10.70 -3.72 -27.21
C ARG A 174 10.92 -3.81 -28.74
N ASP A 175 12.19 -4.07 -29.16
CA ASP A 175 12.57 -4.22 -30.56
C ASP A 175 12.15 -5.60 -31.06
N LYS A 176 11.05 -5.63 -31.79
CA LYS A 176 10.50 -6.87 -32.35
C LYS A 176 11.35 -7.41 -33.49
N ALA A 177 11.99 -6.55 -34.28
CA ALA A 177 12.78 -6.96 -35.43
C ALA A 177 14.08 -7.64 -34.97
N ALA A 178 14.78 -7.05 -34.02
CA ALA A 178 15.97 -7.63 -33.41
C ALA A 178 15.67 -8.73 -32.38
N ARG A 179 14.40 -8.91 -31.99
CA ARG A 179 13.95 -9.82 -30.92
C ARG A 179 14.62 -9.51 -29.58
N VAL A 180 14.76 -8.23 -29.27
CA VAL A 180 15.30 -7.72 -28.02
C VAL A 180 14.19 -7.02 -27.25
N PHE A 181 13.74 -7.63 -26.16
CA PHE A 181 12.75 -7.00 -25.27
C PHE A 181 13.43 -5.97 -24.35
N ALA A 182 14.50 -6.37 -23.70
CA ALA A 182 15.31 -5.52 -22.84
C ALA A 182 16.80 -5.75 -23.10
N ASP A 183 17.62 -4.75 -22.81
CA ASP A 183 19.07 -4.82 -22.88
C ASP A 183 19.63 -5.43 -21.58
N PRO A 184 20.20 -6.64 -21.61
CA PRO A 184 20.70 -7.29 -20.39
C PRO A 184 21.82 -6.51 -19.68
N ALA A 185 22.58 -5.68 -20.43
CA ALA A 185 23.65 -4.88 -19.84
C ALA A 185 23.13 -3.74 -18.95
N LYS A 186 21.85 -3.41 -19.08
CA LYS A 186 21.16 -2.35 -18.34
C LYS A 186 20.22 -2.84 -17.25
N VAL A 187 20.28 -4.14 -16.94
CA VAL A 187 19.46 -4.75 -15.88
C VAL A 187 20.37 -5.37 -14.84
N HIS A 188 20.33 -4.86 -13.63
CA HIS A 188 21.29 -5.16 -12.59
C HIS A 188 20.71 -6.06 -11.51
N ARG A 189 21.53 -6.99 -11.06
CA ARG A 189 21.27 -7.81 -9.89
C ARG A 189 21.49 -6.97 -8.64
N ILE A 190 20.48 -6.87 -7.82
CA ILE A 190 20.54 -6.14 -6.55
C ILE A 190 21.04 -7.06 -5.45
N ARG A 191 22.02 -6.58 -4.71
CA ARG A 191 22.50 -7.20 -3.48
C ARG A 191 22.31 -6.26 -2.32
N HIS A 192 21.71 -6.79 -1.27
CA HIS A 192 21.50 -6.08 -0.02
C HIS A 192 21.83 -7.01 1.15
N GLN A 193 22.57 -6.50 2.11
CA GLN A 193 22.97 -7.21 3.31
C GLN A 193 22.84 -6.27 4.49
N GLY A 194 21.61 -6.13 4.96
CA GLY A 194 21.25 -5.30 6.09
C GLY A 194 21.09 -6.08 7.39
N PRO A 195 20.87 -5.41 8.50
CA PRO A 195 20.68 -6.04 9.81
C PRO A 195 19.39 -6.86 9.91
N TYR A 196 18.38 -6.52 9.13
CA TYR A 196 17.05 -7.18 9.16
C TYR A 196 16.70 -7.88 7.87
N TYR A 197 17.19 -7.41 6.72
CA TYR A 197 16.83 -7.94 5.41
C TYR A 197 18.06 -8.30 4.58
N GLN A 198 17.92 -9.35 3.79
CA GLN A 198 18.94 -9.77 2.84
C GLN A 198 18.30 -10.05 1.49
N LEU A 199 18.97 -9.65 0.41
CA LEU A 199 18.53 -9.89 -0.96
C LEU A 199 19.73 -10.16 -1.84
N ASP A 200 19.56 -11.11 -2.76
CA ASP A 200 20.43 -11.31 -3.92
C ASP A 200 19.56 -11.72 -5.12
N GLY A 201 19.11 -10.73 -5.92
CA GLY A 201 18.13 -10.97 -6.98
C GLY A 201 17.89 -9.79 -7.90
N TYR A 202 16.93 -9.92 -8.78
CA TYR A 202 16.53 -8.89 -9.75
C TYR A 202 15.14 -8.36 -9.39
N HIS A 203 14.91 -7.07 -9.57
CA HIS A 203 13.56 -6.54 -9.55
C HIS A 203 12.77 -7.05 -10.76
N LEU A 204 11.55 -7.54 -10.53
CA LEU A 204 10.79 -8.26 -11.56
C LEU A 204 9.98 -7.34 -12.48
N CYS A 205 9.75 -6.11 -12.10
CA CYS A 205 9.01 -5.15 -12.92
C CYS A 205 9.95 -4.33 -13.80
N GLU A 206 9.44 -3.86 -14.93
CA GLU A 206 10.05 -2.77 -15.69
C GLU A 206 10.21 -1.53 -14.78
N PRO A 207 11.07 -0.57 -15.12
CA PRO A 207 11.24 0.65 -14.34
C PRO A 207 9.91 1.32 -14.07
N SER A 208 9.67 1.66 -12.81
CA SER A 208 8.46 2.39 -12.40
C SER A 208 8.40 3.76 -13.09
N ILE A 209 7.19 4.24 -13.40
CA ILE A 209 6.98 5.54 -14.07
C ILE A 209 7.50 6.68 -13.19
N GLN A 210 7.27 6.59 -11.89
CA GLN A 210 7.73 7.57 -10.91
C GLN A 210 9.14 7.29 -10.36
N ARG A 211 9.88 6.30 -10.86
CA ARG A 211 11.09 5.73 -10.25
C ARG A 211 10.84 5.16 -8.85
N THR A 212 10.36 5.99 -7.94
CA THR A 212 9.98 5.61 -6.56
C THR A 212 8.47 5.79 -6.41
N PRO A 213 7.68 4.72 -6.53
CA PRO A 213 6.24 4.77 -6.40
C PRO A 213 5.75 5.13 -5.00
#